data_9009a9bc987615667ab2ee87fd5453c3
#
_entry.id   9009a9bc987615667ab2ee87fd5453c3
#
_cell.length_a   1.000
_cell.length_b   1.000
_cell.length_c   1.000
_cell.angle_alpha   90.00
_cell.angle_beta   90.00
_cell.angle_gamma   90.00
#
_symmetry.space_group_name_H-M   'P 1'
#
loop_
_entity.id
_entity.type
_entity.pdbx_description
1 polymer ?
#
loop_
_entity_poly.entity_id
_entity_poly.type
_entity_poly.pdbx_seq_one_letter_code
_entity_poly.pdbx_strand_id
1 'polypeptide(L)' 'MTLSARNRLQGKIVELQLGGVMAHVVVRVGDNLIESVITKRSADEMQLKVGDTVSAIIKSTEVMLEK' A
#
# COMPACT_ATOMS: atom_id res chain seq x y z
N MET A 1 8.06 -13.33 -10.66
CA MET A 1 9.04 -12.57 -9.86
C MET A 1 8.94 -12.99 -8.40
N THR A 2 10.08 -13.17 -7.74
CA THR A 2 10.13 -13.58 -6.34
C THR A 2 10.54 -12.39 -5.49
N LEU A 3 9.77 -12.11 -4.45
CA LEU A 3 10.06 -11.02 -3.52
C LEU A 3 10.54 -11.60 -2.18
N SER A 4 11.41 -10.85 -1.52
CA SER A 4 11.87 -11.23 -0.18
C SER A 4 10.85 -10.93 0.91
N ALA A 5 9.81 -10.16 0.59
CA ALA A 5 8.74 -9.83 1.54
C ALA A 5 7.88 -11.05 1.83
N ARG A 6 7.50 -11.22 3.10
CA ARG A 6 6.70 -12.35 3.55
C ARG A 6 5.24 -11.99 3.82
N ASN A 7 4.96 -10.70 4.04
CA ASN A 7 3.62 -10.25 4.39
C ASN A 7 2.93 -9.68 3.15
N ARG A 8 1.81 -10.29 2.80
CA ARG A 8 0.98 -9.84 1.68
C ARG A 8 -0.45 -9.74 2.17
N LEU A 9 -0.98 -8.52 2.20
CA LEU A 9 -2.31 -8.26 2.71
C LEU A 9 -3.16 -7.68 1.58
N GLN A 10 -4.12 -8.44 1.11
CA GLN A 10 -5.00 -7.97 0.05
C GLN A 10 -6.08 -7.07 0.63
N GLY A 11 -6.30 -5.94 -0.01
CA GLY A 11 -7.32 -5.00 0.44
C GLY A 11 -7.73 -4.05 -0.66
N LYS A 12 -8.52 -3.05 -0.30
CA LYS A 12 -9.01 -2.05 -1.24
C LYS A 12 -8.49 -0.68 -0.88
N ILE A 13 -8.14 0.08 -1.91
CA ILE A 13 -7.74 1.47 -1.73
C ILE A 13 -8.99 2.27 -1.33
N VAL A 14 -8.92 2.91 -0.16
CA VAL A 14 -10.01 3.75 0.33
C VAL A 14 -9.66 5.23 0.28
N GLU A 15 -8.37 5.57 0.16
CA GLU A 15 -7.93 6.95 0.06
C GLU A 15 -6.66 7.00 -0.78
N LEU A 16 -6.57 8.01 -1.63
CA LEU A 16 -5.42 8.22 -2.49
C LEU A 16 -5.17 9.71 -2.60
N GLN A 17 -4.01 10.17 -2.10
CA GLN A 17 -3.61 11.58 -2.19
C GLN A 17 -2.35 11.66 -3.03
N LEU A 18 -2.46 12.35 -4.16
CA LEU A 18 -1.34 12.52 -5.08
C LEU A 18 -0.68 13.86 -4.83
N GLY A 19 0.61 13.82 -4.48
CA GLY A 19 1.44 15.02 -4.40
C GLY A 19 2.21 15.22 -5.70
N GLY A 20 3.18 16.13 -5.67
CA GLY A 20 4.04 16.37 -6.83
C GLY A 20 5.00 15.22 -7.09
N VAL A 21 5.54 14.61 -6.05
CA VAL A 21 6.55 13.56 -6.14
C VAL A 21 6.08 12.27 -5.49
N MET A 22 5.34 12.36 -4.39
CA MET A 22 4.90 11.21 -3.61
C MET A 22 3.39 11.06 -3.63
N ALA A 23 2.94 9.84 -3.40
CA ALA A 23 1.53 9.51 -3.29
C ALA A 23 1.30 8.79 -1.97
N HIS A 24 0.26 9.21 -1.23
CA HIS A 24 -0.16 8.58 0.00
C HIS A 24 -1.37 7.72 -0.29
N VAL A 25 -1.26 6.44 -0.01
CA VAL A 25 -2.31 5.46 -0.31
C VAL A 25 -2.74 4.79 0.97
N VAL A 26 -4.05 4.73 1.21
CA VAL A 26 -4.60 4.01 2.34
C VAL A 26 -5.35 2.79 1.82
N VAL A 27 -4.96 1.63 2.31
CA VAL A 27 -5.53 0.35 1.91
C VAL A 27 -6.28 -0.24 3.09
N ARG A 28 -7.53 -0.60 2.87
CA ARG A 28 -8.35 -1.24 3.89
C ARG A 28 -8.23 -2.75 3.77
N VAL A 29 -7.76 -3.38 4.84
CA VAL A 29 -7.64 -4.84 4.94
C VAL A 29 -8.55 -5.31 6.07
N GLY A 30 -9.72 -5.85 5.74
CA GLY A 30 -10.73 -6.16 6.74
C GLY A 30 -11.16 -4.88 7.45
N ASP A 31 -10.98 -4.83 8.77
CA ASP A 31 -11.28 -3.64 9.58
C ASP A 31 -10.04 -2.78 9.83
N ASN A 32 -8.93 -3.10 9.20
CA ASN A 32 -7.66 -2.39 9.43
C ASN A 32 -7.30 -1.52 8.24
N LEU A 33 -6.65 -0.39 8.53
CA LEU A 33 -6.14 0.50 7.49
C LEU A 33 -4.62 0.41 7.47
N ILE A 34 -4.08 0.20 6.28
CA ILE A 34 -2.64 0.17 6.04
C ILE A 34 -2.30 1.41 5.23
N GLU A 35 -1.36 2.19 5.72
CA GLU A 35 -0.93 3.40 5.01
C GLU A 35 0.37 3.14 4.28
N SER A 36 0.45 3.64 3.07
CA SER A 36 1.61 3.47 2.21
C SER A 36 1.97 4.80 1.56
N VAL A 37 3.27 5.07 1.48
CA VAL A 37 3.77 6.22 0.73
C VAL A 37 4.66 5.66 -0.36
N ILE A 38 4.27 5.92 -1.60
CA ILE A 38 5.02 5.49 -2.78
C ILE A 38 5.26 6.71 -3.66
N THR A 39 6.06 6.57 -4.71
CA THR A 39 6.26 7.68 -5.63
C THR A 39 4.98 7.88 -6.44
N LYS A 40 4.73 9.14 -6.80
CA LYS A 40 3.61 9.46 -7.71
C LYS A 40 3.77 8.68 -9.02
N ARG A 41 5.01 8.54 -9.49
CA ARG A 41 5.29 7.78 -10.71
C ARG A 41 4.81 6.33 -10.59
N SER A 42 5.09 5.67 -9.46
CA SER A 42 4.62 4.31 -9.23
C SER A 42 3.11 4.23 -9.23
N ALA A 43 2.46 5.19 -8.55
CA ALA A 43 1.00 5.24 -8.51
C ALA A 43 0.41 5.41 -9.91
N ASP A 44 1.03 6.27 -10.72
CA ASP A 44 0.58 6.51 -12.09
C ASP A 44 0.80 5.27 -12.97
N GLU A 45 1.94 4.62 -12.85
CA GLU A 45 2.24 3.41 -13.64
C GLU A 45 1.27 2.28 -13.32
N MET A 46 0.88 2.14 -12.05
CA MET A 46 -0.10 1.15 -11.64
C MET A 46 -1.54 1.60 -11.87
N GLN A 47 -1.75 2.85 -12.28
CA GLN A 47 -3.07 3.43 -12.53
C GLN A 47 -3.99 3.26 -11.31
N LEU A 48 -3.46 3.54 -10.13
CA LEU A 48 -4.19 3.37 -8.88
C LEU A 48 -5.36 4.33 -8.77
N LYS A 49 -6.46 3.84 -8.23
CA LYS A 49 -7.63 4.66 -7.92
C LYS A 49 -8.37 4.06 -6.74
N VAL A 50 -9.14 4.89 -6.08
CA VAL A 50 -9.99 4.45 -4.96
C VAL A 50 -10.92 3.34 -5.45
N GLY A 51 -11.01 2.27 -4.66
CA GLY A 51 -11.81 1.09 -4.99
C GLY A 51 -11.02 -0.05 -5.61
N ASP A 52 -9.77 0.22 -6.05
CA ASP A 52 -8.93 -0.84 -6.60
C ASP A 52 -8.57 -1.87 -5.53
N THR A 53 -8.51 -3.13 -5.94
CA THR A 53 -8.00 -4.20 -5.09
C THR A 53 -6.50 -4.29 -5.30
N VAL A 54 -5.75 -4.19 -4.21
CA VAL A 54 -4.29 -4.24 -4.24
C VAL A 54 -3.77 -5.14 -3.13
N SER A 55 -2.51 -5.51 -3.21
CA SER A 55 -1.81 -6.21 -2.14
C SER A 55 -0.82 -5.27 -1.48
N ALA A 56 -0.93 -5.10 -0.17
CA ALA A 56 0.08 -4.40 0.62
C ALA A 56 1.17 -5.42 0.96
N ILE A 57 2.38 -5.14 0.51
CA ILE A 57 3.51 -6.05 0.68
C ILE A 57 4.48 -5.43 1.67
N ILE A 58 4.74 -6.14 2.77
CA ILE A 58 5.55 -5.60 3.86
C ILE A 58 6.67 -6.58 4.19
N LYS A 59 7.90 -6.10 4.15
CA LYS A 59 9.06 -6.92 4.53
C LYS A 59 8.99 -7.20 6.02
N SER A 60 9.35 -8.41 6.40
CA SER A 60 9.33 -8.82 7.81
C SER A 60 10.17 -7.91 8.70
N THR A 61 11.25 -7.36 8.16
CA THR A 61 12.14 -6.47 8.91
C THR A 61 11.54 -5.08 9.16
N GLU A 62 10.42 -4.76 8.50
CA GLU A 62 9.77 -3.45 8.63
C GLU A 62 8.56 -3.48 9.56
N VAL A 63 8.23 -4.65 10.09
CA VAL A 63 7.07 -4.79 10.98
C VAL A 63 7.49 -4.59 12.42
N MET A 64 6.90 -3.59 13.08
CA MET A 64 7.13 -3.32 14.48
C MET A 64 5.97 -3.89 15.29
N LEU A 65 6.25 -4.23 16.53
CA LEU A 65 5.25 -4.81 17.41
C LEU A 65 5.01 -3.90 18.61
N GLU A 66 3.77 -3.92 19.08
CA GLU A 66 3.34 -3.18 20.25
C GLU A 66 2.44 -4.09 21.07
N LYS A 67 2.52 -3.99 22.40
CA LYS A 67 1.65 -4.79 23.27
C LYS A 67 0.94 -3.90 24.27
#